data_c397ae2adab78e38af96baa979aecf0d
#
_entry.id   c397ae2adab78e38af96baa979aecf0d
#
_cell.length_a   1.000
_cell.length_b   1.000
_cell.length_c   1.000
_cell.angle_alpha   90.00
_cell.angle_beta   90.00
_cell.angle_gamma   90.00
#
_symmetry.space_group_name_H-M   'P 1'
#
loop_
_entity.id
_entity.type
_entity.pdbx_description
1 polymer ?
#
loop_
_entity_poly.entity_id
_entity_poly.type
_entity_poly.pdbx_seq_one_letter_code
_entity_poly.pdbx_strand_id
1 'polypeptide(L)' 'MLKEMFTFLDDLRESGSINMFGAPMILREEFGLSKAESFEVFTAWTKQFTEE' A
#
# COMPACT_ATOMS: atom_id res chain seq x y z
N MET A 1 -4.99 4.50 -11.35
CA MET A 1 -4.23 5.01 -10.21
C MET A 1 -4.22 4.04 -9.04
N LEU A 2 -5.38 3.78 -8.46
CA LEU A 2 -5.42 2.83 -7.35
C LEU A 2 -4.93 1.46 -7.75
N LYS A 3 -5.25 1.05 -8.95
CA LYS A 3 -4.85 -0.26 -9.41
C LYS A 3 -3.34 -0.42 -9.38
N GLU A 4 -2.63 0.61 -9.82
CA GLU A 4 -1.18 0.56 -9.83
C GLU A 4 -0.63 0.52 -8.42
N MET A 5 -1.25 1.27 -7.53
CA MET A 5 -0.80 1.28 -6.14
C MET A 5 -1.07 -0.06 -5.48
N PHE A 6 -2.20 -0.66 -5.79
CA PHE A 6 -2.53 -1.97 -5.24
C PHE A 6 -1.56 -3.03 -5.75
N THR A 7 -1.21 -2.97 -7.04
CA THR A 7 -0.24 -3.89 -7.61
C THR A 7 1.11 -3.71 -6.94
N PHE A 8 1.47 -2.47 -6.69
CA PHE A 8 2.73 -2.16 -6.01
C PHE A 8 2.75 -2.79 -4.61
N LEU A 9 1.65 -2.65 -3.89
CA LEU A 9 1.54 -3.22 -2.55
C LEU A 9 1.56 -4.74 -2.59
N ASP A 10 0.91 -5.32 -3.59
CA ASP A 10 0.93 -6.77 -3.75
C ASP A 10 2.36 -7.27 -3.95
N ASP A 11 3.14 -6.54 -4.76
CA ASP A 11 4.52 -6.90 -5.00
C ASP A 11 5.34 -6.82 -3.71
N LEU A 12 5.12 -5.77 -2.94
CA LEU A 12 5.83 -5.61 -1.68
C LEU A 12 5.51 -6.75 -0.74
N ARG A 13 4.24 -7.12 -0.69
CA ARG A 13 3.80 -8.19 0.19
C ARG A 13 4.43 -9.51 -0.22
N GLU A 14 4.49 -9.77 -1.51
CA GLU A 14 5.03 -11.02 -2.00
C GLU A 14 6.54 -11.11 -1.82
N SER A 15 7.21 -9.98 -1.92
CA SER A 15 8.66 -9.98 -1.75
C SER A 15 9.05 -10.33 -0.33
N GLY A 16 8.19 -10.00 0.63
CA GLY A 16 8.44 -10.30 2.03
C GLY A 16 9.67 -9.61 2.57
N SER A 17 10.16 -8.61 1.86
CA SER A 17 11.41 -7.97 2.24
C SER A 17 11.20 -6.76 3.14
N ILE A 18 9.96 -6.35 3.38
CA ILE A 18 9.71 -5.20 4.23
C ILE A 18 8.59 -5.49 5.20
N ASN A 19 8.57 -4.68 6.25
CA ASN A 19 7.49 -4.71 7.20
C ASN A 19 6.30 -3.95 6.62
N MET A 20 5.14 -4.57 6.60
CA MET A 20 3.97 -3.94 6.00
C MET A 20 3.58 -2.64 6.70
N PHE A 21 4.01 -2.45 7.93
CA PHE A 21 3.74 -1.18 8.60
C PHE A 21 4.45 -0.03 7.93
N GLY A 22 5.51 -0.31 7.17
CA GLY A 22 6.21 0.75 6.45
C GLY A 22 5.64 1.01 5.07
N ALA A 23 4.63 0.26 4.65
CA ALA A 23 4.08 0.41 3.32
C ALA A 23 3.55 1.81 3.02
N PRO A 24 2.81 2.46 3.96
CA PRO A 24 2.33 3.81 3.64
C PRO A 24 3.46 4.79 3.34
N MET A 25 4.56 4.70 4.06
CA MET A 25 5.70 5.58 3.82
C MET A 25 6.28 5.32 2.42
N ILE A 26 6.37 4.07 2.05
CA ILE A 26 6.90 3.72 0.73
C ILE A 26 5.96 4.21 -0.36
N LEU A 27 4.66 4.10 -0.13
CA LEU A 27 3.68 4.62 -1.07
C LEU A 27 3.84 6.12 -1.28
N ARG A 28 4.08 6.84 -0.19
CA ARG A 28 4.27 8.28 -0.29
C ARG A 28 5.45 8.62 -1.18
N GLU A 29 6.54 7.91 -1.01
CA GLU A 29 7.75 8.19 -1.78
C GLU A 29 7.61 7.74 -3.22
N GLU A 30 6.97 6.62 -3.43
CA GLU A 30 6.87 6.07 -4.78
C GLU A 30 5.89 6.84 -5.65
N PHE A 31 4.77 7.24 -5.08
CA PHE A 31 3.69 7.88 -5.85
C PHE A 31 3.49 9.34 -5.49
N GLY A 32 4.28 9.88 -4.59
CA GLY A 32 4.17 11.28 -4.23
C GLY A 32 2.88 11.61 -3.48
N LEU A 33 2.41 10.69 -2.68
CA LEU A 33 1.17 10.87 -1.94
C LEU A 33 1.41 11.61 -0.63
N SER A 34 0.36 12.27 -0.15
CA SER A 34 0.40 12.84 1.18
C SER A 34 0.30 11.72 2.20
N LYS A 35 0.57 12.05 3.45
CA LYS A 35 0.47 11.07 4.52
C LYS A 35 -0.93 10.49 4.60
N ALA A 36 -1.92 11.36 4.55
CA ALA A 36 -3.32 10.90 4.64
C ALA A 36 -3.70 10.03 3.45
N GLU A 37 -3.26 10.44 2.26
CA GLU A 37 -3.60 9.68 1.06
C GLU A 37 -2.95 8.30 1.08
N SER A 38 -1.71 8.23 1.48
CA SER A 38 -1.02 6.94 1.51
C SER A 38 -1.67 6.00 2.51
N PHE A 39 -2.10 6.54 3.63
CA PHE A 39 -2.76 5.73 4.64
C PHE A 39 -4.11 5.22 4.14
N GLU A 40 -4.82 6.06 3.40
CA GLU A 40 -6.11 5.67 2.86
C GLU A 40 -5.95 4.55 1.83
N VAL A 41 -4.95 4.67 0.97
CA VAL A 41 -4.69 3.64 -0.02
C VAL A 41 -4.33 2.34 0.66
N PHE A 42 -3.46 2.42 1.65
CA PHE A 42 -3.05 1.23 2.37
C PHE A 42 -4.24 0.56 3.05
N THR A 43 -5.09 1.36 3.69
CA THR A 43 -6.26 0.81 4.37
C THR A 43 -7.21 0.15 3.38
N ALA A 44 -7.46 0.79 2.26
CA ALA A 44 -8.33 0.22 1.24
C ALA A 44 -7.78 -1.09 0.72
N TRP A 45 -6.46 -1.15 0.56
CA TRP A 45 -5.83 -2.36 0.07
C TRP A 45 -5.96 -3.50 1.07
N THR A 46 -5.77 -3.21 2.36
CA THR A 46 -5.86 -4.27 3.36
C THR A 46 -7.26 -4.81 3.48
N LYS A 47 -8.26 -3.99 3.19
CA LYS A 47 -9.64 -4.45 3.28
C LYS A 47 -9.92 -5.58 2.32
N GLN A 48 -9.20 -5.64 1.22
CA GLN A 48 -9.40 -6.71 0.25
C GLN A 48 -9.13 -8.08 0.86
N PHE A 49 -8.25 -8.13 1.83
CA PHE A 49 -7.87 -9.40 2.42
C PHE A 49 -8.68 -9.78 3.64
N THR A 50 -9.30 -8.81 4.29
CA THR A 50 -10.07 -9.07 5.49
C THR A 50 -11.56 -9.11 5.22
N GLU A 51 -11.97 -8.59 4.11
CA GLU A 51 -13.38 -8.53 3.75
C GLU A 51 -13.77 -9.79 3.02
N GLU A 52 -14.65 -10.53 3.62
CA GLU A 52 -15.07 -11.80 3.05
C GLU A 52 -16.53 -11.78 2.68
#